data_0bc462b66f96d2d53aa3a58514fcf86b
#
_entry.id   0bc462b66f96d2d53aa3a58514fcf86b
#
_cell.length_a   1.000
_cell.length_b   1.000
_cell.length_c   1.000
_cell.angle_alpha   90.00
_cell.angle_beta   90.00
_cell.angle_gamma   90.00
#
_symmetry.space_group_name_H-M   'P 1'
#
loop_
_entity.id
_entity.type
_entity.pdbx_description
1 polymer ?
#
loop_
_entity_poly.entity_id
_entity_poly.type
_entity_poly.pdbx_seq_one_letter_code
_entity_poly.pdbx_strand_id
1 'polypeptide(L)'
;MVLGGTMHFVSSYDDIVIFMEGHNCDVYLDTVHMCLYDETEKIDLPERFVLKIPNLNKVLIMQKYLDGIKYNRDNKEFRQLNKECHKENLSEAEYDRLLKDFYNFVDDGGTTLAEWGDFERNYLKQYVIRWCKENKVFF
;
A
#
# COMPACT_ATOMS: atom_id res chain seq x y z
N MET A 1 -9.36 25.66 -1.17
CA MET A 1 -9.49 25.27 0.25
C MET A 1 -10.44 24.10 0.37
N VAL A 2 -10.01 23.05 1.04
CA VAL A 2 -10.89 21.90 1.28
C VAL A 2 -11.80 22.26 2.46
N LEU A 3 -13.08 22.51 2.17
CA LEU A 3 -14.05 22.83 3.21
C LEU A 3 -14.49 21.53 3.90
N GLY A 4 -14.26 21.44 5.20
CA GLY A 4 -14.69 20.31 6.03
C GLY A 4 -13.77 19.10 6.03
N GLY A 5 -12.59 19.18 5.38
CA GLY A 5 -11.60 18.09 5.39
C GLY A 5 -10.40 18.44 6.25
N THR A 6 -9.77 17.41 6.83
CA THR A 6 -8.47 17.55 7.47
C THR A 6 -7.40 17.65 6.39
N MET A 7 -6.55 18.68 6.45
CA MET A 7 -5.44 18.79 5.51
C MET A 7 -4.33 17.79 5.90
N HIS A 8 -3.86 17.04 4.91
CA HIS A 8 -2.83 16.03 5.10
C HIS A 8 -1.49 16.54 4.57
N PHE A 9 -0.83 17.36 5.38
CA PHE A 9 0.48 17.92 5.03
C PHE A 9 1.57 16.86 5.00
N VAL A 10 2.51 17.03 4.08
CA VAL A 10 3.62 16.11 3.88
C VAL A 10 4.93 16.81 4.18
N SER A 11 5.70 16.28 5.11
CA SER A 11 7.04 16.77 5.45
C SER A 11 8.10 15.65 5.37
N SER A 12 7.68 14.42 5.13
CA SER A 12 8.58 13.26 5.04
C SER A 12 7.99 12.17 4.16
N TYR A 13 8.81 11.21 3.76
CA TYR A 13 8.34 10.02 3.05
C TYR A 13 7.34 9.22 3.88
N ASP A 14 7.54 9.17 5.19
CA ASP A 14 6.66 8.43 6.10
C ASP A 14 5.24 8.98 6.10
N ASP A 15 5.06 10.28 5.95
CA ASP A 15 3.72 10.89 5.84
C ASP A 15 2.96 10.36 4.64
N ILE A 16 3.64 10.16 3.52
CA ILE A 16 3.04 9.59 2.31
C ILE A 16 2.70 8.11 2.54
N VAL A 17 3.60 7.36 3.16
CA VAL A 17 3.38 5.94 3.46
C VAL A 17 2.17 5.74 4.35
N ILE A 18 2.06 6.52 5.42
CA ILE A 18 0.94 6.44 6.36
C ILE A 18 -0.38 6.76 5.66
N PHE A 19 -0.40 7.78 4.81
CA PHE A 19 -1.58 8.13 4.04
C PHE A 19 -2.00 7.00 3.10
N MET A 20 -1.04 6.40 2.39
CA MET A 20 -1.30 5.29 1.47
C MET A 20 -1.81 4.03 2.20
N GLU A 21 -1.30 3.75 3.39
CA GLU A 21 -1.77 2.62 4.20
C GLU A 21 -3.26 2.74 4.55
N GLY A 22 -3.73 3.97 4.77
CA GLY A 22 -5.13 4.25 5.10
C GLY A 22 -6.06 4.36 3.90
N HIS A 23 -5.53 4.35 2.67
CA HIS A 23 -6.31 4.56 1.45
C HIS A 23 -5.98 3.47 0.43
N ASN A 24 -6.98 2.68 0.05
CA ASN A 24 -6.81 1.61 -0.93
C ASN A 24 -7.16 2.11 -2.34
N CYS A 25 -6.57 3.22 -2.72
CA CYS A 25 -6.80 3.89 -4.01
C CYS A 25 -5.57 4.73 -4.39
N ASP A 26 -5.58 5.25 -5.61
CA ASP A 26 -4.56 6.22 -6.02
C ASP A 26 -4.66 7.47 -5.15
N VAL A 27 -3.51 8.05 -4.82
CA VAL A 27 -3.46 9.29 -4.05
C VAL A 27 -2.77 10.37 -4.89
N TYR A 28 -3.02 11.63 -4.52
CA TYR A 28 -2.53 12.77 -5.28
C TYR A 28 -1.76 13.71 -4.35
N LEU A 29 -0.61 14.14 -4.82
CA LEU A 29 0.23 15.12 -4.12
C LEU A 29 0.09 16.49 -4.77
N ASP A 30 -0.43 17.44 -4.02
CA ASP A 30 -0.40 18.86 -4.35
C ASP A 30 1.00 19.39 -4.03
N THR A 31 1.76 19.74 -5.07
CA THR A 31 3.15 20.20 -4.93
C THR A 31 3.26 21.69 -4.54
N VAL A 32 2.15 22.42 -4.59
CA VAL A 32 2.13 23.84 -4.17
C VAL A 32 2.05 23.94 -2.64
N HIS A 33 1.13 23.17 -2.04
CA HIS A 33 0.88 23.20 -0.59
C HIS A 33 1.49 22.02 0.15
N MET A 34 2.05 21.05 -0.58
CA MET A 34 2.57 19.78 -0.04
C MET A 34 1.51 19.07 0.81
N CYS A 35 0.37 18.81 0.18
CA CYS A 35 -0.77 18.12 0.78
C CYS A 35 -1.14 16.89 -0.03
N LEU A 36 -1.66 15.86 0.65
CA LEU A 36 -2.14 14.63 0.03
C LEU A 36 -3.67 14.61 -0.03
N TYR A 37 -4.19 14.05 -1.11
CA TYR A 37 -5.62 13.87 -1.35
C TYR A 37 -5.86 12.46 -1.89
N ASP A 38 -6.99 11.85 -1.54
CA ASP A 38 -7.42 10.64 -2.20
C ASP A 38 -8.20 10.97 -3.48
N GLU A 39 -8.55 9.95 -4.27
CA GLU A 39 -9.21 10.17 -5.55
C GLU A 39 -10.67 10.64 -5.43
N THR A 40 -11.25 10.61 -4.22
CA THR A 40 -12.60 11.10 -3.97
C THR A 40 -12.63 12.58 -3.62
N GLU A 41 -11.50 13.15 -3.26
CA GLU A 41 -11.39 14.55 -2.88
C GLU A 41 -11.16 15.42 -4.12
N LYS A 42 -11.82 16.56 -4.14
CA LYS A 42 -11.68 17.51 -5.25
C LYS A 42 -10.49 18.44 -5.00
N ILE A 43 -9.57 18.48 -5.95
CA ILE A 43 -8.38 19.33 -5.89
C ILE A 43 -8.60 20.49 -6.88
N ASP A 44 -8.60 21.72 -6.35
CA ASP A 44 -8.80 22.93 -7.13
C ASP A 44 -7.46 23.58 -7.52
N LEU A 45 -6.67 22.80 -8.29
CA LEU A 45 -5.36 23.23 -8.79
C LEU A 45 -5.17 22.77 -10.24
N PRO A 46 -4.36 23.52 -11.04
CA PRO A 46 -3.95 23.03 -12.34
C PRO A 46 -3.27 21.65 -12.25
N GLU A 47 -3.55 20.78 -13.18
CA GLU A 47 -2.99 19.40 -13.22
C GLU A 47 -1.47 19.36 -13.10
N ARG A 48 -0.77 20.36 -13.64
CA ARG A 48 0.71 20.43 -13.57
C ARG A 48 1.26 20.53 -12.15
N PHE A 49 0.43 20.88 -11.17
CA PHE A 49 0.82 20.99 -9.76
C PHE A 49 0.36 19.81 -8.92
N VAL A 50 -0.30 18.85 -9.55
CA VAL A 50 -0.83 17.67 -8.87
C VAL A 50 -0.21 16.43 -9.47
N LEU A 51 0.53 15.68 -8.65
CA LEU A 51 1.17 14.45 -9.06
C LEU A 51 0.39 13.25 -8.53
N LYS A 52 0.15 12.29 -9.41
CA LYS A 52 -0.52 11.05 -9.03
C LYS A 52 0.50 10.06 -8.49
N ILE A 53 0.23 9.54 -7.30
CA ILE A 53 0.96 8.41 -6.72
C ILE A 53 0.09 7.17 -6.93
N PRO A 54 0.44 6.28 -7.89
CA PRO A 54 -0.38 5.10 -8.16
C PRO A 54 -0.47 4.20 -6.94
N ASN A 55 -1.65 3.63 -6.73
CA ASN A 55 -1.86 2.67 -5.67
C ASN A 55 -0.99 1.42 -5.90
N LEU A 56 -0.28 1.00 -4.86
CA LEU A 56 0.48 -0.24 -4.91
C LEU A 56 -0.44 -1.38 -4.49
N ASN A 57 -0.58 -2.38 -5.37
CA ASN A 57 -1.46 -3.51 -5.13
C ASN A 57 -1.01 -4.29 -3.89
N LYS A 58 -1.89 -4.40 -2.91
CA LYS A 58 -1.62 -5.09 -1.65
C LYS A 58 -1.30 -6.58 -1.85
N VAL A 59 -1.92 -7.22 -2.84
CA VAL A 59 -1.64 -8.62 -3.18
C VAL A 59 -0.19 -8.80 -3.62
N LEU A 60 0.37 -7.83 -4.35
CA LEU A 60 1.78 -7.86 -4.74
C LEU A 60 2.70 -7.85 -3.51
N ILE A 61 2.37 -7.03 -2.52
CA ILE A 61 3.15 -6.98 -1.27
C ILE A 61 3.05 -8.31 -0.53
N MET A 62 1.86 -8.90 -0.49
CA MET A 62 1.64 -10.23 0.10
C MET A 62 2.49 -11.31 -0.59
N GLN A 63 2.52 -11.30 -1.92
CA GLN A 63 3.36 -12.23 -2.69
C GLN A 63 4.83 -12.10 -2.30
N LYS A 64 5.33 -10.88 -2.22
CA LYS A 64 6.72 -10.62 -1.85
C LYS A 64 7.02 -11.07 -0.43
N TYR A 65 6.08 -10.86 0.49
CA TYR A 65 6.22 -11.32 1.87
C TYR A 65 6.29 -12.85 1.94
N LEU A 66 5.37 -13.54 1.26
CA LEU A 66 5.35 -15.01 1.24
C LEU A 66 6.60 -15.60 0.59
N ASP A 67 7.08 -14.97 -0.50
CA ASP A 67 8.31 -15.41 -1.17
C ASP A 67 9.54 -15.29 -0.27
N GLY A 68 9.55 -14.32 0.62
CA GLY A 68 10.65 -14.08 1.56
C GLY A 68 10.60 -14.93 2.82
N ILE A 69 9.47 -15.54 3.12
CA ILE A 69 9.34 -16.41 4.30
C ILE A 69 9.97 -17.77 4.02
N LYS A 70 11.00 -18.12 4.76
CA LYS A 70 11.55 -19.48 4.76
C LYS A 70 10.69 -20.39 5.63
N TYR A 71 9.41 -20.46 5.29
CA TYR A 71 8.45 -21.25 6.03
C TYR A 71 8.38 -22.66 5.46
N ASN A 72 7.76 -23.56 6.23
CA ASN A 72 7.58 -24.95 5.83
C ASN A 72 6.74 -25.02 4.53
N ARG A 73 7.40 -25.26 3.40
CA ARG A 73 6.77 -25.38 2.09
C ARG A 73 5.81 -26.56 1.98
N ASP A 74 5.86 -27.48 2.94
CA ASP A 74 4.94 -28.60 3.03
C ASP A 74 3.64 -28.22 3.73
N ASN A 75 3.56 -27.01 4.30
CA ASN A 75 2.35 -26.51 4.94
C ASN A 75 1.28 -26.27 3.87
N LYS A 76 0.15 -26.96 4.01
CA LYS A 76 -0.96 -26.91 3.07
C LYS A 76 -1.56 -25.50 2.95
N GLU A 77 -1.73 -24.82 4.08
CA GLU A 77 -2.28 -23.46 4.12
C GLU A 77 -1.37 -22.48 3.39
N PHE A 78 -0.06 -22.58 3.61
CA PHE A 78 0.92 -21.74 2.93
C PHE A 78 0.86 -21.95 1.43
N ARG A 79 0.85 -23.20 0.96
CA ARG A 79 0.79 -23.50 -0.49
C ARG A 79 -0.47 -22.98 -1.13
N GLN A 80 -1.61 -23.15 -0.46
CA GLN A 80 -2.90 -22.67 -0.96
C GLN A 80 -2.91 -21.14 -1.05
N LEU A 81 -2.46 -20.47 0.00
CA LEU A 81 -2.40 -19.02 0.05
C LEU A 81 -1.45 -18.44 -1.02
N ASN A 82 -0.28 -19.06 -1.17
CA ASN A 82 0.68 -18.65 -2.19
C ASN A 82 0.10 -18.79 -3.61
N LYS A 83 -0.63 -19.87 -3.87
CA LYS A 83 -1.32 -20.09 -5.12
C LYS A 83 -2.38 -19.01 -5.39
N GLU A 84 -3.19 -18.68 -4.38
CA GLU A 84 -4.22 -17.66 -4.49
C GLU A 84 -3.64 -16.27 -4.75
N CYS A 85 -2.51 -15.93 -4.09
CA CYS A 85 -1.83 -14.67 -4.30
C CYS A 85 -1.29 -14.49 -5.73
N HIS A 86 -1.00 -15.58 -6.42
CA HIS A 86 -0.46 -15.54 -7.79
C HIS A 86 -1.55 -15.67 -8.86
N LYS A 87 -2.82 -15.77 -8.46
CA LYS A 87 -3.93 -15.83 -9.39
C LYS A 87 -4.14 -14.46 -10.03
N GLU A 88 -4.23 -14.42 -11.34
CA GLU A 88 -4.56 -13.21 -12.08
C GLU A 88 -6.05 -12.92 -12.03
N ASN A 89 -6.42 -11.65 -12.10
CA ASN A 89 -7.81 -11.19 -12.22
C ASN A 89 -8.73 -11.69 -11.08
N LEU A 90 -8.31 -11.42 -9.85
CA LEU A 90 -9.14 -11.71 -8.68
C LEU A 90 -10.43 -10.90 -8.71
N SER A 91 -11.57 -11.56 -8.49
CA SER A 91 -12.84 -10.86 -8.25
C SER A 91 -12.78 -10.16 -6.88
N GLU A 92 -13.69 -9.23 -6.64
CA GLU A 92 -13.77 -8.53 -5.35
C GLU A 92 -13.97 -9.51 -4.19
N ALA A 93 -14.85 -10.50 -4.37
CA ALA A 93 -15.08 -11.54 -3.36
C ALA A 93 -13.84 -12.42 -3.12
N GLU A 94 -13.12 -12.76 -4.18
CA GLU A 94 -11.86 -13.51 -4.09
C GLU A 94 -10.77 -12.72 -3.37
N TYR A 95 -10.68 -11.43 -3.66
CA TYR A 95 -9.75 -10.52 -3.01
C TYR A 95 -10.03 -10.40 -1.51
N ASP A 96 -11.29 -10.19 -1.13
CA ASP A 96 -11.68 -10.08 0.29
C ASP A 96 -11.38 -11.38 1.04
N ARG A 97 -11.65 -12.54 0.43
CA ARG A 97 -11.34 -13.83 1.02
C ARG A 97 -9.84 -14.03 1.17
N LEU A 98 -9.06 -13.64 0.15
CA LEU A 98 -7.61 -13.73 0.20
C LEU A 98 -7.03 -12.90 1.34
N LEU A 99 -7.51 -11.66 1.53
CA LEU A 99 -7.09 -10.83 2.64
C LEU A 99 -7.36 -11.49 3.98
N LYS A 100 -8.56 -12.03 4.15
CA LYS A 100 -8.96 -12.70 5.38
C LYS A 100 -8.08 -13.93 5.65
N ASP A 101 -7.87 -14.77 4.65
CA ASP A 101 -7.05 -15.97 4.77
C ASP A 101 -5.59 -15.63 5.06
N PHE A 102 -5.08 -14.58 4.43
CA PHE A 102 -3.73 -14.09 4.64
C PHE A 102 -3.53 -13.60 6.09
N TYR A 103 -4.43 -12.79 6.61
CA TYR A 103 -4.33 -12.30 7.99
C TYR A 103 -4.47 -13.45 9.01
N ASN A 104 -5.34 -14.41 8.76
CA ASN A 104 -5.45 -15.59 9.60
C ASN A 104 -4.16 -16.41 9.60
N PHE A 105 -3.56 -16.58 8.43
CA PHE A 105 -2.28 -17.28 8.29
C PHE A 105 -1.16 -16.56 9.06
N VAL A 106 -1.06 -15.25 8.91
CA VAL A 106 -0.02 -14.45 9.59
C VAL A 106 -0.20 -14.54 11.11
N ASP A 107 -1.44 -14.47 11.60
CA ASP A 107 -1.73 -14.54 13.04
C ASP A 107 -1.42 -15.92 13.63
N ASP A 108 -1.73 -17.00 12.91
CA ASP A 108 -1.61 -18.38 13.41
C ASP A 108 -0.35 -19.11 12.94
N GLY A 109 0.33 -18.61 11.93
CA GLY A 109 1.27 -19.39 11.11
C GLY A 109 2.76 -19.22 11.42
N GLY A 110 3.17 -18.69 12.57
CA GLY A 110 4.59 -18.57 12.94
C GLY A 110 5.24 -17.25 12.55
N THR A 111 4.49 -16.31 12.01
CA THR A 111 4.88 -14.90 11.93
C THR A 111 3.91 -14.09 12.75
N THR A 112 4.22 -12.81 12.99
CA THR A 112 3.34 -11.92 13.74
C THR A 112 2.74 -10.87 12.83
N LEU A 113 1.57 -10.33 13.23
CA LEU A 113 0.98 -9.18 12.54
C LEU A 113 1.94 -7.99 12.53
N ALA A 114 2.75 -7.84 13.57
CA ALA A 114 3.77 -6.79 13.64
C ALA A 114 4.84 -6.97 12.57
N GLU A 115 5.31 -8.19 12.34
CA GLU A 115 6.29 -8.51 11.28
C GLU A 115 5.74 -8.21 9.88
N TRP A 116 4.50 -8.60 9.65
CA TRP A 116 3.81 -8.27 8.39
C TRP A 116 3.66 -6.76 8.22
N GLY A 117 3.22 -6.05 9.27
CA GLY A 117 3.06 -4.60 9.22
C GLY A 117 4.37 -3.88 8.93
N ASP A 118 5.46 -4.31 9.54
CA ASP A 118 6.79 -3.76 9.29
C ASP A 118 7.24 -4.02 7.85
N PHE A 119 6.99 -5.21 7.33
CA PHE A 119 7.32 -5.55 5.95
C PHE A 119 6.52 -4.68 4.96
N GLU A 120 5.22 -4.57 5.15
CA GLU A 120 4.34 -3.76 4.31
C GLU A 120 4.79 -2.30 4.31
N ARG A 121 5.06 -1.73 5.49
CA ARG A 121 5.50 -0.35 5.64
C ARG A 121 6.85 -0.10 4.96
N ASN A 122 7.80 -0.98 5.14
CA ASN A 122 9.12 -0.88 4.49
C ASN A 122 9.00 -0.98 2.97
N TYR A 123 8.16 -1.87 2.48
CA TYR A 123 7.94 -2.04 1.04
C TYR A 123 7.34 -0.78 0.43
N LEU A 124 6.30 -0.23 1.07
CA LEU A 124 5.69 1.04 0.66
C LEU A 124 6.69 2.19 0.73
N LYS A 125 7.52 2.24 1.77
CA LYS A 125 8.52 3.30 1.92
C LYS A 125 9.54 3.28 0.77
N GLN A 126 10.02 2.13 0.37
CA GLN A 126 10.94 2.02 -0.77
C GLN A 126 10.25 2.44 -2.06
N TYR A 127 8.99 2.06 -2.25
CA TYR A 127 8.19 2.49 -3.38
C TYR A 127 8.03 4.02 -3.42
N VAL A 128 7.67 4.63 -2.30
CA VAL A 128 7.47 6.08 -2.17
C VAL A 128 8.78 6.84 -2.44
N ILE A 129 9.88 6.38 -1.88
CA ILE A 129 11.20 7.01 -2.09
C ILE A 129 11.55 7.00 -3.57
N ARG A 130 11.37 5.87 -4.25
CA ARG A 130 11.63 5.74 -5.67
C ARG A 130 10.74 6.68 -6.48
N TRP A 131 9.44 6.68 -6.19
CA TRP A 131 8.48 7.56 -6.84
C TRP A 131 8.86 9.04 -6.67
N CYS A 132 9.23 9.43 -5.46
CA CYS A 132 9.65 10.80 -5.17
C CYS A 132 10.89 11.20 -5.98
N LYS A 133 11.89 10.32 -6.05
CA LYS A 133 13.10 10.57 -6.85
C LYS A 133 12.77 10.74 -8.33
N GLU A 134 11.91 9.90 -8.87
CA GLU A 134 11.49 9.94 -10.27
C GLU A 134 10.70 11.21 -10.59
N ASN A 135 9.95 11.73 -9.63
CA ASN A 135 9.13 12.92 -9.79
C ASN A 135 9.75 14.19 -9.19
N LYS A 136 11.01 14.12 -8.78
CA LYS A 136 11.79 15.24 -8.23
C LYS A 136 11.13 15.87 -6.98
N VAL A 137 10.56 15.03 -6.13
CA VAL A 137 10.03 15.41 -4.82
C VAL A 137 11.05 15.00 -3.77
N PHE A 138 11.59 15.98 -3.05
CA PHE A 138 12.65 15.73 -2.06
C PHE A 138 12.27 16.30 -0.71
N PHE A 139 12.58 15.53 0.31
CA PHE A 139 12.38 15.93 1.71
C PHE A 139 13.69 15.99 2.47
#